data_4074215c3cd7b8d1889bce510eb0bb78
#
_entry.id   4074215c3cd7b8d1889bce510eb0bb78
#
_cell.length_a   1.000
_cell.length_b   1.000
_cell.length_c   1.000
_cell.angle_alpha   90.00
_cell.angle_beta   90.00
_cell.angle_gamma   90.00
#
_symmetry.space_group_name_H-M   'P 1'
#
loop_
_entity.id
_entity.type
_entity.pdbx_description
1 polymer ?
#
loop_
_entity_poly.entity_id
_entity_poly.type
_entity_poly.pdbx_seq_one_letter_code
_entity_poly.pdbx_strand_id
1 'polypeptide(L)'
;MAYQHGRAGKSTREMAKKRRNDAIWIAVFGIMTIIILWFFLENSKAFGIGGVGILVLLVLIRIIPDFVERGADKKFREEKRAIRGAQAEEKVGNILANLSTDFYVLHDIESPYGNIDHIVIGKNNGIFLLETKAHGGKVTIEGDTLLVNAKLPEKDFIAQCLRNTYWLRDEVEKVVGVKPWISPILVFTNAFVSATRPVKGIRIVNKKYLSTLLNRTTQSTALNAKVWDHRKDIGIKLVSG
;
A
#
# COMPACT_ATOMS: atom_id res chain seq x y z
N MET A 1 -8.01 -25.06 -0.21
CA MET A 1 -7.47 -23.70 -0.40
C MET A 1 -8.63 -22.72 -0.45
N ALA A 2 -8.47 -21.53 0.12
CA ALA A 2 -9.49 -20.49 0.10
C ALA A 2 -9.85 -20.07 -1.33
N TYR A 3 -11.09 -19.62 -1.53
CA TYR A 3 -11.50 -18.96 -2.77
C TYR A 3 -10.89 -17.56 -2.80
N GLN A 4 -10.25 -17.19 -3.91
CA GLN A 4 -9.57 -15.89 -4.04
C GLN A 4 -10.10 -15.11 -5.23
N HIS A 5 -10.20 -13.79 -5.06
CA HIS A 5 -10.45 -12.83 -6.13
C HIS A 5 -9.43 -11.70 -6.08
N GLY A 6 -8.95 -11.26 -7.25
CA GLY A 6 -7.88 -10.27 -7.34
C GLY A 6 -6.48 -10.86 -7.14
N ARG A 7 -5.50 -10.00 -7.09
CA ARG A 7 -4.08 -10.38 -6.89
C ARG A 7 -3.45 -9.45 -5.87
N ALA A 8 -2.90 -10.02 -4.81
CA ALA A 8 -2.21 -9.29 -3.76
C ALA A 8 -1.05 -8.45 -4.35
N GLY A 9 -0.98 -7.18 -3.97
CA GLY A 9 0.09 -6.26 -4.35
C GLY A 9 0.06 -5.78 -5.80
N LYS A 10 -1.03 -5.96 -6.55
CA LYS A 10 -1.13 -5.55 -7.97
C LYS A 10 -0.97 -4.04 -8.11
N SER A 11 -1.81 -3.26 -7.45
CA SER A 11 -1.78 -1.78 -7.52
C SER A 11 -0.45 -1.21 -7.02
N THR A 12 0.09 -1.78 -5.95
CA THR A 12 1.39 -1.38 -5.40
C THR A 12 2.53 -1.66 -6.37
N ARG A 13 2.49 -2.76 -7.14
CA ARG A 13 3.45 -3.03 -8.22
C ARG A 13 3.29 -2.08 -9.40
N GLU A 14 2.07 -1.77 -9.79
CA GLU A 14 1.79 -0.78 -10.85
C GLU A 14 2.31 0.61 -10.46
N MET A 15 2.11 1.01 -9.20
CA MET A 15 2.69 2.23 -8.64
C MET A 15 4.23 2.22 -8.70
N ALA A 16 4.88 1.11 -8.34
CA ALA A 16 6.33 0.97 -8.43
C ALA A 16 6.83 1.15 -9.88
N LYS A 17 6.17 0.50 -10.85
CA LYS A 17 6.48 0.64 -12.28
C LYS A 17 6.33 2.08 -12.77
N LYS A 18 5.26 2.76 -12.37
CA LYS A 18 5.05 4.19 -12.70
C LYS A 18 6.20 5.04 -12.17
N ARG A 19 6.57 4.88 -10.89
CA ARG A 19 7.67 5.64 -10.27
C ARG A 19 9.02 5.42 -10.95
N ARG A 20 9.30 4.17 -11.38
CA ARG A 20 10.49 3.86 -12.18
C ARG A 20 10.47 4.59 -13.52
N ASN A 21 9.35 4.57 -14.22
CA ASN A 21 9.21 5.27 -15.49
C ASN A 21 9.38 6.78 -15.31
N ASP A 22 8.80 7.37 -14.25
CA ASP A 22 8.99 8.78 -13.92
C ASP A 22 10.47 9.11 -13.70
N ALA A 23 11.23 8.25 -12.99
CA ALA A 23 12.67 8.43 -12.78
C ALA A 23 13.45 8.41 -14.11
N ILE A 24 13.13 7.47 -15.00
CA ILE A 24 13.75 7.36 -16.33
C ILE A 24 13.47 8.62 -17.15
N TRP A 25 12.23 9.08 -17.18
CA TRP A 25 11.88 10.30 -17.93
C TRP A 25 12.58 11.56 -17.38
N ILE A 26 12.70 11.70 -16.06
CA ILE A 26 13.48 12.79 -15.45
C ILE A 26 14.92 12.75 -15.95
N ALA A 27 15.55 11.57 -15.95
CA ALA A 27 16.91 11.42 -16.43
C ALA A 27 17.04 11.72 -17.94
N VAL A 28 16.14 11.19 -18.79
CA VAL A 28 16.14 11.42 -20.24
C VAL A 28 15.98 12.91 -20.57
N PHE A 29 14.99 13.57 -19.98
CA PHE A 29 14.79 15.01 -20.20
C PHE A 29 15.97 15.83 -19.68
N GLY A 30 16.55 15.45 -18.54
CA GLY A 30 17.75 16.10 -18.03
C GLY A 30 18.92 16.00 -18.98
N ILE A 31 19.19 14.81 -19.53
CA ILE A 31 20.27 14.58 -20.50
C ILE A 31 20.01 15.41 -21.79
N MET A 32 18.79 15.37 -22.32
CA MET A 32 18.43 16.17 -23.49
C MET A 32 18.62 17.66 -23.24
N THR A 33 18.23 18.16 -22.09
CA THR A 33 18.43 19.57 -21.72
C THR A 33 19.92 19.93 -21.71
N ILE A 34 20.76 19.08 -21.13
CA ILE A 34 22.22 19.29 -21.11
C ILE A 34 22.79 19.33 -22.53
N ILE A 35 22.37 18.40 -23.41
CA ILE A 35 22.80 18.36 -24.81
C ILE A 35 22.40 19.66 -25.54
N ILE A 36 21.18 20.13 -25.33
CA ILE A 36 20.69 21.37 -25.94
C ILE A 36 21.51 22.58 -25.45
N LEU A 37 21.76 22.66 -24.14
CA LEU A 37 22.57 23.75 -23.57
C LEU A 37 24.01 23.73 -24.09
N TRP A 38 24.58 22.52 -24.23
CA TRP A 38 25.91 22.35 -24.82
C TRP A 38 25.94 22.80 -26.27
N PHE A 39 24.93 22.43 -27.07
CA PHE A 39 24.80 22.88 -28.47
C PHE A 39 24.75 24.42 -28.57
N PHE A 40 23.99 25.09 -27.71
CA PHE A 40 23.93 26.55 -27.67
C PHE A 40 25.28 27.17 -27.23
N LEU A 41 25.97 26.53 -26.31
CA LEU A 41 27.29 27.01 -25.87
C LEU A 41 28.31 26.94 -27.02
N GLU A 42 28.35 25.82 -27.73
CA GLU A 42 29.30 25.59 -28.85
C GLU A 42 29.01 26.54 -30.03
N ASN A 43 27.75 26.81 -30.29
CA ASN A 43 27.32 27.72 -31.38
C ASN A 43 27.04 29.17 -30.89
N SER A 44 27.56 29.55 -29.73
CA SER A 44 27.25 30.83 -29.09
C SER A 44 27.53 32.05 -29.99
N LYS A 45 28.56 32.01 -30.81
CA LYS A 45 28.87 33.09 -31.79
C LYS A 45 27.84 33.18 -32.89
N ALA A 46 27.35 32.05 -33.43
CA ALA A 46 26.33 32.00 -34.45
C ALA A 46 24.99 32.52 -33.98
N PHE A 47 24.67 32.31 -32.70
CA PHE A 47 23.46 32.80 -32.05
C PHE A 47 23.59 34.21 -31.45
N GLY A 48 24.74 34.85 -31.57
CA GLY A 48 24.99 36.20 -30.98
C GLY A 48 24.95 36.21 -29.46
N ILE A 49 25.24 35.10 -28.80
CA ILE A 49 25.23 34.99 -27.34
C ILE A 49 26.46 35.70 -26.77
N GLY A 50 26.25 36.83 -26.10
CA GLY A 50 27.31 37.58 -25.44
C GLY A 50 27.87 36.91 -24.19
N GLY A 51 28.93 37.49 -23.65
CA GLY A 51 29.65 36.91 -22.48
C GLY A 51 28.76 36.57 -21.26
N VAL A 52 27.78 37.41 -20.96
CA VAL A 52 26.80 37.14 -19.88
C VAL A 52 25.95 35.87 -20.20
N GLY A 53 25.52 35.72 -21.45
CA GLY A 53 24.76 34.56 -21.89
C GLY A 53 25.57 33.27 -21.77
N ILE A 54 26.87 33.32 -22.12
CA ILE A 54 27.79 32.16 -21.97
C ILE A 54 27.94 31.78 -20.48
N LEU A 55 28.10 32.75 -19.60
CA LEU A 55 28.18 32.49 -18.15
C LEU A 55 26.89 31.83 -17.62
N VAL A 56 25.71 32.30 -18.06
CA VAL A 56 24.43 31.66 -17.69
C VAL A 56 24.35 30.23 -18.17
N LEU A 57 24.73 29.93 -19.42
CA LEU A 57 24.77 28.56 -19.96
C LEU A 57 25.71 27.66 -19.15
N LEU A 58 26.88 28.13 -18.80
CA LEU A 58 27.83 27.35 -17.98
C LEU A 58 27.28 27.07 -16.58
N VAL A 59 26.61 28.02 -15.96
CA VAL A 59 25.95 27.84 -14.65
C VAL A 59 24.82 26.81 -14.77
N LEU A 60 24.00 26.87 -15.81
CA LEU A 60 22.91 25.92 -16.04
C LEU A 60 23.45 24.49 -16.27
N ILE A 61 24.49 24.34 -17.12
CA ILE A 61 25.15 23.04 -17.35
C ILE A 61 25.71 22.47 -16.06
N ARG A 62 26.16 23.32 -15.11
CA ARG A 62 26.68 22.89 -13.82
C ARG A 62 25.58 22.47 -12.81
N ILE A 63 24.44 23.16 -12.79
CA ILE A 63 23.39 22.98 -11.77
C ILE A 63 22.37 21.91 -12.17
N ILE A 64 21.98 21.82 -13.46
CA ILE A 64 20.94 20.92 -13.92
C ILE A 64 21.23 19.44 -13.59
N PRO A 65 22.45 18.92 -13.77
CA PRO A 65 22.73 17.51 -13.43
C PRO A 65 22.40 17.16 -11.97
N ASP A 66 22.81 18.01 -11.03
CA ASP A 66 22.55 17.78 -9.61
C ASP A 66 21.05 17.76 -9.29
N PHE A 67 20.27 18.60 -9.97
CA PHE A 67 18.82 18.66 -9.79
C PHE A 67 18.14 17.40 -10.37
N VAL A 68 18.57 16.97 -11.57
CA VAL A 68 18.07 15.77 -12.25
C VAL A 68 18.40 14.52 -11.42
N GLU A 69 19.62 14.38 -10.92
CA GLU A 69 20.04 13.27 -10.09
C GLU A 69 19.20 13.16 -8.82
N ARG A 70 19.02 14.26 -8.08
CA ARG A 70 18.18 14.28 -6.87
C ARG A 70 16.75 13.89 -7.16
N GLY A 71 16.19 14.37 -8.29
CA GLY A 71 14.83 14.04 -8.73
C GLY A 71 14.67 12.55 -9.06
N ALA A 72 15.56 12.02 -9.86
CA ALA A 72 15.58 10.60 -10.24
C ALA A 72 15.79 9.68 -9.02
N ASP A 73 16.75 10.00 -8.17
CA ASP A 73 17.05 9.26 -6.94
C ASP A 73 15.86 9.22 -5.98
N LYS A 74 15.13 10.32 -5.83
CA LYS A 74 13.90 10.34 -5.03
C LYS A 74 12.90 9.33 -5.56
N LYS A 75 12.67 9.29 -6.88
CA LYS A 75 11.74 8.37 -7.52
C LYS A 75 12.19 6.91 -7.41
N PHE A 76 13.48 6.62 -7.55
CA PHE A 76 14.00 5.26 -7.33
C PHE A 76 13.85 4.79 -5.87
N ARG A 77 14.04 5.67 -4.89
CA ARG A 77 13.77 5.33 -3.49
C ARG A 77 12.29 5.04 -3.24
N GLU A 78 11.40 5.80 -3.86
CA GLU A 78 9.95 5.58 -3.78
C GLU A 78 9.54 4.26 -4.47
N GLU A 79 10.14 3.91 -5.62
CA GLU A 79 9.96 2.62 -6.28
C GLU A 79 10.36 1.46 -5.36
N LYS A 80 11.56 1.51 -4.77
CA LYS A 80 12.06 0.48 -3.85
C LYS A 80 11.14 0.31 -2.63
N ARG A 81 10.55 1.40 -2.12
CA ARG A 81 9.55 1.33 -1.03
C ARG A 81 8.28 0.62 -1.50
N ALA A 82 7.77 0.96 -2.70
CA ALA A 82 6.58 0.33 -3.27
C ALA A 82 6.80 -1.17 -3.56
N ILE A 83 7.96 -1.57 -4.12
CA ILE A 83 8.29 -2.99 -4.33
C ILE A 83 8.28 -3.76 -3.01
N ARG A 84 8.86 -3.20 -1.95
CA ARG A 84 8.83 -3.84 -0.61
C ARG A 84 7.41 -3.94 -0.05
N GLY A 85 6.56 -2.94 -0.31
CA GLY A 85 5.14 -2.99 0.01
C GLY A 85 4.44 -4.15 -0.69
N ALA A 86 4.55 -4.22 -2.03
CA ALA A 86 3.96 -5.27 -2.84
C ALA A 86 4.40 -6.68 -2.39
N GLN A 87 5.70 -6.86 -2.11
CA GLN A 87 6.22 -8.13 -1.59
C GLN A 87 5.63 -8.50 -0.21
N ALA A 88 5.34 -7.50 0.62
CA ALA A 88 4.70 -7.74 1.91
C ALA A 88 3.25 -8.21 1.73
N GLU A 89 2.49 -7.54 0.88
CA GLU A 89 1.12 -7.92 0.52
C GLU A 89 1.05 -9.32 -0.10
N GLU A 90 1.97 -9.66 -1.02
CA GLU A 90 2.09 -11.00 -1.61
C GLU A 90 2.38 -12.09 -0.56
N LYS A 91 3.25 -11.80 0.42
CA LYS A 91 3.52 -12.73 1.52
C LYS A 91 2.28 -13.00 2.36
N VAL A 92 1.48 -11.98 2.63
CA VAL A 92 0.19 -12.13 3.32
C VAL A 92 -0.80 -12.87 2.43
N GLY A 93 -0.91 -12.52 1.14
CA GLY A 93 -1.73 -13.21 0.16
C GLY A 93 -1.44 -14.71 0.11
N ASN A 94 -0.17 -15.11 0.12
CA ASN A 94 0.24 -16.52 0.15
C ASN A 94 -0.21 -17.25 1.44
N ILE A 95 -0.21 -16.56 2.59
CA ILE A 95 -0.75 -17.13 3.83
C ILE A 95 -2.26 -17.33 3.70
N LEU A 96 -2.98 -16.36 3.16
CA LEU A 96 -4.42 -16.41 2.95
C LEU A 96 -4.82 -17.49 1.94
N ALA A 97 -4.01 -17.73 0.91
CA ALA A 97 -4.23 -18.78 -0.09
C ALA A 97 -4.29 -20.19 0.56
N ASN A 98 -3.53 -20.39 1.64
CA ASN A 98 -3.46 -21.68 2.34
C ASN A 98 -4.56 -21.88 3.40
N LEU A 99 -5.50 -20.94 3.56
CA LEU A 99 -6.68 -21.12 4.39
C LEU A 99 -7.61 -22.20 3.78
N SER A 100 -8.55 -22.73 4.59
CA SER A 100 -9.54 -23.70 4.13
C SER A 100 -10.54 -23.07 3.12
N THR A 101 -11.36 -23.93 2.52
CA THR A 101 -12.47 -23.49 1.64
C THR A 101 -13.59 -22.75 2.38
N ASP A 102 -13.52 -22.68 3.70
CA ASP A 102 -14.44 -21.89 4.53
C ASP A 102 -14.06 -20.39 4.55
N PHE A 103 -13.07 -20.00 3.76
CA PHE A 103 -12.67 -18.60 3.61
C PHE A 103 -12.78 -18.15 2.15
N TYR A 104 -13.30 -16.92 1.99
CA TYR A 104 -13.35 -16.19 0.72
C TYR A 104 -12.50 -14.92 0.86
N VAL A 105 -11.53 -14.73 -0.04
CA VAL A 105 -10.52 -13.69 0.07
C VAL A 105 -10.59 -12.77 -1.14
N LEU A 106 -10.64 -11.47 -0.88
CA LEU A 106 -10.52 -10.42 -1.87
C LEU A 106 -9.21 -9.68 -1.67
N HIS A 107 -8.50 -9.40 -2.76
CA HIS A 107 -7.24 -8.70 -2.75
C HIS A 107 -7.35 -7.38 -3.50
N ASP A 108 -6.67 -6.35 -3.00
CA ASP A 108 -6.42 -5.09 -3.70
C ASP A 108 -7.73 -4.37 -4.10
N ILE A 109 -8.57 -4.09 -3.11
CA ILE A 109 -9.87 -3.45 -3.29
C ILE A 109 -9.74 -1.93 -3.15
N GLU A 110 -10.15 -1.20 -4.19
CA GLU A 110 -10.19 0.25 -4.17
C GLU A 110 -11.22 0.77 -3.17
N SER A 111 -10.84 1.80 -2.41
CA SER A 111 -11.74 2.57 -1.56
C SER A 111 -11.45 4.07 -1.69
N PRO A 112 -12.38 4.95 -1.30
CA PRO A 112 -12.15 6.40 -1.27
C PRO A 112 -10.99 6.83 -0.35
N TYR A 113 -10.55 5.94 0.52
CA TYR A 113 -9.47 6.20 1.50
C TYR A 113 -8.16 5.49 1.17
N GLY A 114 -8.04 4.97 -0.06
CA GLY A 114 -6.92 4.17 -0.55
C GLY A 114 -7.27 2.68 -0.63
N ASN A 115 -6.38 1.91 -1.24
CA ASN A 115 -6.62 0.48 -1.41
C ASN A 115 -6.64 -0.26 -0.08
N ILE A 116 -7.50 -1.27 0.00
CA ILE A 116 -7.54 -2.28 1.05
C ILE A 116 -6.75 -3.48 0.55
N ASP A 117 -5.69 -3.85 1.25
CA ASP A 117 -4.80 -4.92 0.81
C ASP A 117 -5.51 -6.27 0.71
N HIS A 118 -6.28 -6.65 1.76
CA HIS A 118 -7.05 -7.88 1.75
C HIS A 118 -8.34 -7.76 2.58
N ILE A 119 -9.40 -8.40 2.08
CA ILE A 119 -10.64 -8.64 2.82
C ILE A 119 -10.82 -10.15 2.90
N VAL A 120 -11.10 -10.67 4.10
CA VAL A 120 -11.31 -12.10 4.34
C VAL A 120 -12.69 -12.30 4.93
N ILE A 121 -13.52 -13.09 4.27
CA ILE A 121 -14.84 -13.49 4.75
C ILE A 121 -14.76 -14.97 5.14
N GLY A 122 -14.92 -15.25 6.42
CA GLY A 122 -14.93 -16.61 6.95
C GLY A 122 -16.38 -17.08 7.22
N LYS A 123 -16.67 -18.33 6.85
CA LYS A 123 -18.00 -18.95 7.02
C LYS A 123 -18.50 -18.86 8.46
N ASN A 124 -17.62 -19.14 9.42
CA ASN A 124 -17.90 -19.14 10.85
C ASN A 124 -17.07 -18.10 11.63
N ASN A 125 -16.30 -17.26 10.93
CA ASN A 125 -15.27 -16.43 11.54
C ASN A 125 -15.55 -14.92 11.39
N GLY A 126 -16.55 -14.57 10.55
CA GLY A 126 -16.90 -13.17 10.28
C GLY A 126 -16.09 -12.54 9.17
N ILE A 127 -16.03 -11.21 9.17
CA ILE A 127 -15.34 -10.41 8.14
C ILE A 127 -14.11 -9.77 8.77
N PHE A 128 -13.00 -9.86 8.06
CA PHE A 128 -11.74 -9.23 8.45
C PHE A 128 -11.29 -8.26 7.36
N LEU A 129 -10.82 -7.09 7.76
CA LEU A 129 -10.06 -6.18 6.92
C LEU A 129 -8.59 -6.26 7.33
N LEU A 130 -7.72 -6.57 6.40
CA LEU A 130 -6.29 -6.67 6.65
C LEU A 130 -5.55 -5.55 5.92
N GLU A 131 -4.79 -4.80 6.69
CA GLU A 131 -3.85 -3.79 6.19
C GLU A 131 -2.42 -4.28 6.44
N THR A 132 -1.61 -4.37 5.41
CA THR A 132 -0.26 -4.95 5.45
C THR A 132 0.81 -3.86 5.56
N LYS A 133 1.79 -4.07 6.42
CA LYS A 133 2.94 -3.17 6.57
C LYS A 133 4.26 -3.92 6.45
N ALA A 134 5.12 -3.44 5.53
CA ALA A 134 6.45 -4.01 5.26
C ALA A 134 7.54 -3.59 6.26
N HIS A 135 7.18 -2.81 7.29
CA HIS A 135 8.13 -2.28 8.27
C HIS A 135 8.82 -3.40 9.04
N GLY A 136 10.13 -3.21 9.26
CA GLY A 136 10.94 -4.06 10.13
C GLY A 136 11.16 -3.43 11.50
N GLY A 137 11.88 -4.18 12.36
CA GLY A 137 12.22 -3.74 13.71
C GLY A 137 11.14 -4.10 14.73
N LYS A 138 10.89 -3.24 15.71
CA LYS A 138 9.97 -3.50 16.82
C LYS A 138 8.74 -2.58 16.73
N VAL A 139 7.55 -3.18 16.83
CA VAL A 139 6.28 -2.47 16.95
C VAL A 139 5.80 -2.55 18.38
N THR A 140 5.57 -1.40 18.99
CA THR A 140 5.07 -1.24 20.36
C THR A 140 3.81 -0.39 20.38
N ILE A 141 3.07 -0.45 21.49
CA ILE A 141 1.89 0.35 21.72
C ILE A 141 2.06 1.05 23.05
N GLU A 142 1.92 2.37 23.04
CA GLU A 142 1.91 3.23 24.19
C GLU A 142 0.56 3.97 24.25
N GLY A 143 -0.27 3.63 25.24
CA GLY A 143 -1.66 4.07 25.24
C GLY A 143 -2.40 3.58 24.00
N ASP A 144 -2.92 4.51 23.18
CA ASP A 144 -3.55 4.26 21.89
C ASP A 144 -2.65 4.59 20.69
N THR A 145 -1.36 4.78 20.96
CA THR A 145 -0.37 5.17 19.95
C THR A 145 0.46 3.97 19.51
N LEU A 146 0.51 3.73 18.21
CA LEU A 146 1.38 2.73 17.60
C LEU A 146 2.74 3.37 17.31
N LEU A 147 3.81 2.72 17.76
CA LEU A 147 5.19 3.12 17.47
C LEU A 147 5.90 2.02 16.67
N VAL A 148 6.75 2.45 15.73
CA VAL A 148 7.66 1.59 14.98
C VAL A 148 9.08 2.02 15.29
N ASN A 149 9.88 1.14 15.92
CA ASN A 149 11.22 1.47 16.40
C ASN A 149 11.23 2.70 17.33
N ALA A 150 10.28 2.75 18.26
CA ALA A 150 10.07 3.85 19.21
C ALA A 150 9.78 5.22 18.58
N LYS A 151 9.33 5.24 17.32
CA LYS A 151 8.96 6.47 16.59
C LYS A 151 7.57 6.36 16.02
N LEU A 152 6.89 7.49 15.89
CA LEU A 152 5.65 7.58 15.14
C LEU A 152 5.90 7.23 13.67
N PRO A 153 5.07 6.40 13.03
CA PRO A 153 5.14 6.18 11.59
C PRO A 153 4.78 7.46 10.82
N GLU A 154 5.34 7.62 9.61
CA GLU A 154 5.05 8.76 8.72
C GLU A 154 3.55 8.91 8.40
N LYS A 155 2.81 7.81 8.44
CA LYS A 155 1.36 7.76 8.22
C LYS A 155 0.67 7.15 9.43
N ASP A 156 -0.49 7.68 9.79
CA ASP A 156 -1.33 7.08 10.83
C ASP A 156 -2.02 5.81 10.29
N PHE A 157 -1.38 4.65 10.55
CA PHE A 157 -1.89 3.34 10.14
C PHE A 157 -3.22 2.98 10.81
N ILE A 158 -3.41 3.44 12.05
CA ILE A 158 -4.63 3.20 12.81
C ILE A 158 -5.80 3.94 12.17
N ALA A 159 -5.64 5.24 11.89
CA ALA A 159 -6.68 6.03 11.24
C ALA A 159 -7.00 5.52 9.82
N GLN A 160 -5.99 5.12 9.04
CA GLN A 160 -6.20 4.53 7.71
C GLN A 160 -7.05 3.26 7.80
N CYS A 161 -6.67 2.34 8.68
CA CYS A 161 -7.36 1.06 8.86
C CYS A 161 -8.81 1.27 9.31
N LEU A 162 -9.08 2.21 10.23
CA LEU A 162 -10.43 2.53 10.69
C LEU A 162 -11.32 3.11 9.58
N ARG A 163 -10.82 4.07 8.79
CA ARG A 163 -11.58 4.64 7.67
C ARG A 163 -12.01 3.55 6.68
N ASN A 164 -11.08 2.69 6.29
CA ASN A 164 -11.37 1.58 5.41
C ASN A 164 -12.34 0.57 6.04
N THR A 165 -12.25 0.33 7.35
CA THR A 165 -13.16 -0.57 8.08
C THR A 165 -14.60 -0.04 8.07
N TYR A 166 -14.80 1.25 8.32
CA TYR A 166 -16.12 1.85 8.31
C TYR A 166 -16.71 1.87 6.91
N TRP A 167 -15.93 2.23 5.90
CA TRP A 167 -16.37 2.18 4.51
C TRP A 167 -16.76 0.75 4.09
N LEU A 168 -15.91 -0.25 4.36
CA LEU A 168 -16.21 -1.64 4.02
C LEU A 168 -17.48 -2.12 4.69
N ARG A 169 -17.71 -1.77 5.96
CA ARG A 169 -18.92 -2.10 6.70
C ARG A 169 -20.17 -1.56 6.00
N ASP A 170 -20.11 -0.31 5.56
CA ASP A 170 -21.23 0.36 4.91
C ASP A 170 -21.47 -0.22 3.49
N GLU A 171 -20.41 -0.61 2.76
CA GLU A 171 -20.56 -1.30 1.47
C GLU A 171 -21.16 -2.71 1.62
N VAL A 172 -20.74 -3.47 2.63
CA VAL A 172 -21.31 -4.80 2.91
C VAL A 172 -22.77 -4.68 3.35
N GLU A 173 -23.12 -3.68 4.15
CA GLU A 173 -24.52 -3.41 4.56
C GLU A 173 -25.44 -3.21 3.35
N LYS A 174 -25.00 -2.51 2.30
CA LYS A 174 -25.76 -2.30 1.06
C LYS A 174 -26.12 -3.61 0.36
N VAL A 175 -25.30 -4.66 0.51
CA VAL A 175 -25.53 -5.98 -0.11
C VAL A 175 -26.37 -6.88 0.79
N VAL A 176 -26.03 -6.95 2.08
CA VAL A 176 -26.67 -7.88 3.02
C VAL A 176 -27.91 -7.28 3.71
N GLY A 177 -28.11 -5.95 3.64
CA GLY A 177 -29.21 -5.25 4.29
C GLY A 177 -29.10 -5.16 5.81
N VAL A 178 -27.98 -5.57 6.40
CA VAL A 178 -27.70 -5.49 7.84
C VAL A 178 -26.25 -5.12 8.06
N LYS A 179 -25.99 -4.26 9.05
CA LYS A 179 -24.66 -3.75 9.36
C LYS A 179 -23.80 -4.80 10.04
N PRO A 180 -22.75 -5.34 9.37
CA PRO A 180 -21.92 -6.37 9.96
C PRO A 180 -20.86 -5.78 10.88
N TRP A 181 -20.32 -6.62 11.75
CA TRP A 181 -19.06 -6.33 12.44
C TRP A 181 -17.88 -6.69 11.53
N ILE A 182 -16.98 -5.73 11.28
CA ILE A 182 -15.73 -5.94 10.57
C ILE A 182 -14.60 -5.95 11.60
N SER A 183 -13.75 -6.95 11.57
CA SER A 183 -12.59 -7.09 12.45
C SER A 183 -11.32 -6.57 11.74
N PRO A 184 -10.84 -5.34 12.04
CA PRO A 184 -9.65 -4.81 11.42
C PRO A 184 -8.37 -5.42 12.00
N ILE A 185 -7.43 -5.77 11.12
CA ILE A 185 -6.14 -6.35 11.47
C ILE A 185 -5.02 -5.60 10.75
N LEU A 186 -4.05 -5.09 11.50
CA LEU A 186 -2.83 -4.52 10.98
C LEU A 186 -1.73 -5.59 11.02
N VAL A 187 -1.27 -6.02 9.84
CA VAL A 187 -0.34 -7.14 9.69
C VAL A 187 1.06 -6.64 9.35
N PHE A 188 2.02 -6.87 10.23
CA PHE A 188 3.44 -6.58 9.98
C PHE A 188 4.15 -7.81 9.45
N THR A 189 4.83 -7.69 8.29
CA THR A 189 5.50 -8.84 7.67
C THR A 189 6.92 -9.06 8.17
N ASN A 190 7.61 -8.01 8.61
CA ASN A 190 9.03 -8.06 8.95
C ASN A 190 9.35 -7.52 10.36
N ALA A 191 8.37 -6.98 11.11
CA ALA A 191 8.59 -6.45 12.45
C ALA A 191 8.26 -7.48 13.53
N PHE A 192 8.97 -7.40 14.65
CA PHE A 192 8.55 -7.99 15.90
C PHE A 192 7.42 -7.15 16.50
N VAL A 193 6.26 -7.76 16.74
CA VAL A 193 5.08 -7.09 17.30
C VAL A 193 4.93 -7.51 18.75
N SER A 194 5.07 -6.56 19.67
CA SER A 194 4.86 -6.77 21.11
C SER A 194 3.50 -6.24 21.60
N ALA A 195 2.56 -6.00 20.65
CA ALA A 195 1.19 -5.60 20.99
C ALA A 195 0.42 -6.76 21.61
N THR A 196 -0.02 -6.59 22.85
CA THR A 196 -0.79 -7.61 23.58
C THR A 196 -2.28 -7.34 23.55
N ARG A 197 -2.69 -6.12 23.20
CA ARG A 197 -4.09 -5.68 23.16
C ARG A 197 -4.41 -4.96 21.83
N PRO A 198 -5.66 -4.98 21.39
CA PRO A 198 -6.12 -4.15 20.27
C PRO A 198 -5.98 -2.66 20.59
N VAL A 199 -5.74 -1.84 19.56
CA VAL A 199 -5.76 -0.38 19.62
C VAL A 199 -6.97 0.10 18.85
N LYS A 200 -7.88 0.80 19.51
CA LYS A 200 -9.16 1.26 18.93
C LYS A 200 -9.90 0.13 18.16
N GLY A 201 -9.86 -1.09 18.71
CA GLY A 201 -10.47 -2.27 18.08
C GLY A 201 -9.64 -2.94 16.99
N ILE A 202 -8.51 -2.37 16.57
CA ILE A 202 -7.60 -2.94 15.56
C ILE A 202 -6.65 -3.92 16.23
N ARG A 203 -6.61 -5.16 15.75
CA ARG A 203 -5.59 -6.14 16.16
C ARG A 203 -4.30 -5.90 15.39
N ILE A 204 -3.17 -5.91 16.07
CA ILE A 204 -1.85 -5.69 15.49
C ILE A 204 -1.04 -6.96 15.65
N VAL A 205 -0.63 -7.55 14.53
CA VAL A 205 0.02 -8.87 14.55
C VAL A 205 1.20 -8.97 13.59
N ASN A 206 2.14 -9.86 13.89
CA ASN A 206 3.09 -10.32 12.87
C ASN A 206 2.41 -11.36 11.98
N LYS A 207 2.75 -11.39 10.69
CA LYS A 207 2.20 -12.32 9.68
C LYS A 207 2.19 -13.78 10.10
N LYS A 208 3.18 -14.23 10.91
CA LYS A 208 3.26 -15.63 11.36
C LYS A 208 2.11 -16.08 12.27
N TYR A 209 1.42 -15.13 12.89
CA TYR A 209 0.26 -15.41 13.74
C TYR A 209 -1.08 -15.22 13.02
N LEU A 210 -1.06 -14.74 11.76
CA LEU A 210 -2.26 -14.36 11.02
C LEU A 210 -3.21 -15.54 10.80
N SER A 211 -2.71 -16.67 10.28
CA SER A 211 -3.53 -17.87 10.04
C SER A 211 -4.18 -18.38 11.34
N THR A 212 -3.40 -18.45 12.43
CA THR A 212 -3.92 -18.84 13.74
C THR A 212 -5.00 -17.90 14.25
N LEU A 213 -4.81 -16.60 14.05
CA LEU A 213 -5.78 -15.59 14.46
C LEU A 213 -7.09 -15.75 13.69
N LEU A 214 -7.04 -15.85 12.36
CA LEU A 214 -8.21 -16.00 11.51
C LEU A 214 -9.00 -17.27 11.85
N ASN A 215 -8.32 -18.41 12.04
CA ASN A 215 -8.97 -19.68 12.36
C ASN A 215 -9.58 -19.74 13.76
N ARG A 216 -8.98 -19.07 14.75
CA ARG A 216 -9.47 -19.07 16.15
C ARG A 216 -10.59 -18.09 16.41
N THR A 217 -10.75 -17.07 15.57
CA THR A 217 -11.81 -16.09 15.74
C THR A 217 -13.13 -16.72 15.33
N THR A 218 -13.94 -17.10 16.31
CA THR A 218 -15.26 -17.65 16.09
C THR A 218 -16.29 -16.57 16.37
N GLN A 219 -17.05 -16.18 15.36
CA GLN A 219 -18.17 -15.25 15.45
C GLN A 219 -19.39 -15.89 14.76
N SER A 220 -19.75 -17.08 15.20
CA SER A 220 -20.93 -17.76 14.63
C SER A 220 -22.19 -17.02 15.03
N THR A 221 -22.73 -16.25 14.12
CA THR A 221 -24.02 -15.56 14.25
C THR A 221 -24.81 -15.77 12.97
N ALA A 222 -26.13 -15.66 13.05
CA ALA A 222 -27.00 -15.66 11.87
C ALA A 222 -26.56 -14.61 10.82
N LEU A 223 -25.98 -13.49 11.29
CA LEU A 223 -25.43 -12.44 10.45
C LEU A 223 -24.21 -12.92 9.65
N ASN A 224 -23.31 -13.68 10.26
CA ASN A 224 -22.13 -14.21 9.56
C ASN A 224 -22.54 -15.25 8.50
N ALA A 225 -23.53 -16.07 8.77
CA ALA A 225 -24.10 -16.97 7.76
C ALA A 225 -24.65 -16.18 6.57
N LYS A 226 -25.42 -15.13 6.81
CA LYS A 226 -25.95 -14.25 5.77
C LYS A 226 -24.83 -13.58 4.94
N VAL A 227 -23.79 -13.07 5.58
CA VAL A 227 -22.61 -12.50 4.90
C VAL A 227 -21.91 -13.56 4.05
N TRP A 228 -21.73 -14.77 4.59
CA TRP A 228 -21.11 -15.87 3.85
C TRP A 228 -21.92 -16.25 2.60
N ASP A 229 -23.22 -16.31 2.69
CA ASP A 229 -24.09 -16.66 1.56
C ASP A 229 -24.00 -15.61 0.43
N HIS A 230 -23.86 -14.32 0.79
CA HIS A 230 -23.72 -13.21 -0.16
C HIS A 230 -22.24 -12.85 -0.49
N ARG A 231 -21.26 -13.67 -0.09
CA ARG A 231 -19.82 -13.35 -0.28
C ARG A 231 -19.41 -13.03 -1.71
N LYS A 232 -20.06 -13.67 -2.70
CA LYS A 232 -19.80 -13.42 -4.13
C LYS A 232 -20.37 -12.07 -4.57
N ASP A 233 -21.57 -11.73 -4.13
CA ASP A 233 -22.22 -10.46 -4.43
C ASP A 233 -21.47 -9.29 -3.80
N ILE A 234 -20.98 -9.48 -2.57
CA ILE A 234 -20.06 -8.54 -1.89
C ILE A 234 -18.80 -8.37 -2.73
N GLY A 235 -18.18 -9.47 -3.19
CA GLY A 235 -17.01 -9.42 -4.05
C GLY A 235 -17.24 -8.67 -5.36
N ILE A 236 -18.32 -8.95 -6.06
CA ILE A 236 -18.73 -8.25 -7.30
C ILE A 236 -18.88 -6.75 -7.01
N LYS A 237 -19.64 -6.40 -5.98
CA LYS A 237 -19.89 -5.00 -5.59
C LYS A 237 -18.60 -4.22 -5.32
N LEU A 238 -17.66 -4.83 -4.58
CA LEU A 238 -16.41 -4.19 -4.18
C LEU A 238 -15.38 -4.07 -5.32
N VAL A 239 -15.48 -4.90 -6.35
CA VAL A 239 -14.56 -4.91 -7.50
C VAL A 239 -15.08 -4.04 -8.65
N SER A 240 -16.42 -3.89 -8.77
CA SER A 240 -17.06 -3.13 -9.86
C SER A 240 -17.37 -1.67 -9.52
N GLY A 241 -17.17 -1.26 -8.30
CA GLY A 241 -17.42 0.12 -7.82
C GLY A 241 -16.17 0.91 -7.68
#